data_cc8b400b077ca1b3df5dd18eac39ef15
#
_entry.id   cc8b400b077ca1b3df5dd18eac39ef15
#
_cell.length_a   1.000
_cell.length_b   1.000
_cell.length_c   1.000
_cell.angle_alpha   90.00
_cell.angle_beta   90.00
_cell.angle_gamma   90.00
#
_symmetry.space_group_name_H-M   'P 1'
#
loop_
_entity.id
_entity.type
_entity.pdbx_description
1 polymer ?
#
loop_
_entity_poly.entity_id
_entity_poly.type
_entity_poly.pdbx_seq_one_letter_code
_entity_poly.pdbx_strand_id
1 'polypeptide(L)'
;MAGATATAPIISLMSFKRAAKTYDEEALYEYAVGALGRRMRTVAEIKRLMRARVAAQPEGELLVEMVVMRLKAQKYLNDAGYAESYSRFRKENEKFGRMRVVQDLKIKGVHPEIIDKAVHAAYDDVNEEQLAREFLRRKRMAKPADQKQAARVFRALVRAGFASRVIFRILKKWDVDEETIGMLEEGAGG
;
A
#
# COMPACT_ATOMS: atom_id res chain seq x y z
N MET A 1 15.53 77.13 -0.29
CA MET A 1 14.39 76.19 -0.21
C MET A 1 14.96 74.80 -0.18
N ALA A 2 14.95 74.18 1.02
CA ALA A 2 15.51 72.86 1.27
C ALA A 2 14.43 71.82 1.10
N GLY A 3 14.63 70.90 0.16
CA GLY A 3 13.80 69.71 -0.01
C GLY A 3 14.35 68.52 0.81
N ALA A 4 13.66 68.13 1.89
CA ALA A 4 14.02 67.00 2.69
C ALA A 4 13.45 65.71 2.05
N THR A 5 14.33 64.88 1.55
CA THR A 5 13.98 63.50 1.14
C THR A 5 13.94 62.59 2.37
N ALA A 6 12.73 62.19 2.75
CA ALA A 6 12.52 61.22 3.81
C ALA A 6 12.83 59.82 3.31
N THR A 7 13.90 59.21 3.78
CA THR A 7 14.26 57.83 3.55
C THR A 7 13.43 56.95 4.50
N ALA A 8 12.50 56.15 3.95
CA ALA A 8 11.74 55.20 4.72
C ALA A 8 12.65 54.02 5.16
N PRO A 9 12.53 53.51 6.39
CA PRO A 9 13.31 52.36 6.83
C PRO A 9 12.82 51.08 6.15
N ILE A 10 13.73 50.35 5.51
CA ILE A 10 13.52 49.03 4.97
C ILE A 10 13.37 48.08 6.18
N ILE A 11 12.12 47.78 6.53
CA ILE A 11 11.83 46.73 7.50
C ILE A 11 12.23 45.42 6.83
N SER A 12 13.41 44.91 7.16
CA SER A 12 13.88 43.58 6.79
C SER A 12 12.90 42.57 7.38
N LEU A 13 12.16 41.93 6.48
CA LEU A 13 11.23 40.81 6.83
C LEU A 13 12.09 39.64 7.26
N MET A 14 12.49 39.59 8.55
CA MET A 14 13.08 38.41 9.16
C MET A 14 12.05 37.31 9.14
N SER A 15 12.14 36.46 8.12
CA SER A 15 11.44 35.17 8.09
C SER A 15 11.91 34.35 9.30
N PHE A 16 11.12 34.33 10.35
CA PHE A 16 11.32 33.42 11.47
C PHE A 16 11.15 31.99 10.93
N LYS A 17 12.25 31.38 10.47
CA LYS A 17 12.32 29.93 10.29
C LYS A 17 12.00 29.32 11.65
N ARG A 18 10.79 28.76 11.77
CA ARG A 18 10.38 28.00 12.94
C ARG A 18 11.49 26.99 13.21
N ALA A 19 12.14 27.05 14.36
CA ALA A 19 13.19 26.13 14.75
C ALA A 19 12.68 24.69 14.51
N ALA A 20 13.43 23.89 13.77
CA ALA A 20 13.05 22.52 13.50
C ALA A 20 12.91 21.80 14.86
N LYS A 21 11.72 21.21 15.10
CA LYS A 21 11.47 20.48 16.34
C LYS A 21 12.48 19.33 16.43
N THR A 22 13.33 19.35 17.42
CA THR A 22 14.28 18.26 17.71
C THR A 22 13.51 17.17 18.45
N TYR A 23 13.72 15.93 18.05
CA TYR A 23 13.13 14.77 18.71
C TYR A 23 14.24 14.03 19.48
N ASP A 24 14.02 13.78 20.76
CA ASP A 24 14.73 12.75 21.52
C ASP A 24 14.03 11.39 21.35
N GLU A 25 14.56 10.35 21.99
CA GLU A 25 13.99 9.00 21.92
C GLU A 25 12.55 8.96 22.40
N GLU A 26 12.25 9.59 23.54
CA GLU A 26 10.90 9.55 24.15
C GLU A 26 9.86 10.28 23.29
N ALA A 27 10.18 11.49 22.83
CA ALA A 27 9.29 12.24 21.94
C ALA A 27 9.03 11.51 20.61
N LEU A 28 10.05 10.83 20.08
CA LEU A 28 9.89 10.03 18.85
C LEU A 28 9.07 8.76 19.10
N TYR A 29 9.27 8.12 20.26
CA TYR A 29 8.49 6.97 20.70
C TYR A 29 7.00 7.33 20.88
N GLU A 30 6.69 8.41 21.62
CA GLU A 30 5.31 8.90 21.79
C GLU A 30 4.64 9.21 20.44
N TYR A 31 5.37 9.83 19.54
CA TYR A 31 4.90 10.08 18.18
C TYR A 31 4.54 8.78 17.46
N ALA A 32 5.40 7.77 17.55
CA ALA A 32 5.18 6.47 16.90
C ALA A 32 3.99 5.72 17.51
N VAL A 33 3.86 5.70 18.87
CA VAL A 33 2.71 5.11 19.56
C VAL A 33 1.40 5.81 19.15
N GLY A 34 1.40 7.13 19.09
CA GLY A 34 0.25 7.89 18.61
C GLY A 34 -0.10 7.61 17.14
N ALA A 35 0.90 7.30 16.29
CA ALA A 35 0.67 6.90 14.92
C ALA A 35 0.09 5.49 14.81
N LEU A 36 0.50 4.56 15.67
CA LEU A 36 0.00 3.19 15.75
C LEU A 36 -1.42 3.12 16.35
N GLY A 37 -1.74 3.98 17.32
CA GLY A 37 -3.08 4.06 17.88
C GLY A 37 -4.16 4.48 16.88
N ARG A 38 -3.79 5.16 15.79
CA ARG A 38 -4.74 5.55 14.72
C ARG A 38 -5.04 4.45 13.73
N ARG A 39 -4.07 3.58 13.44
CA ARG A 39 -4.21 2.40 12.57
C ARG A 39 -3.01 1.48 12.70
N MET A 40 -3.19 0.20 12.44
CA MET A 40 -2.09 -0.74 12.29
C MET A 40 -1.13 -0.30 11.16
N ARG A 41 0.17 -0.45 11.40
CA ARG A 41 1.25 -0.12 10.44
C ARG A 41 2.34 -1.16 10.49
N THR A 42 3.03 -1.32 9.37
CA THR A 42 4.24 -2.15 9.31
C THR A 42 5.44 -1.42 9.93
N VAL A 43 6.47 -2.20 10.26
CA VAL A 43 7.76 -1.65 10.70
C VAL A 43 8.31 -0.63 9.69
N ALA A 44 8.24 -0.94 8.40
CA ALA A 44 8.70 -0.05 7.34
C ALA A 44 7.89 1.26 7.26
N GLU A 45 6.56 1.19 7.44
CA GLU A 45 5.70 2.39 7.47
C GLU A 45 6.02 3.29 8.66
N ILE A 46 6.26 2.72 9.86
CA ILE A 46 6.63 3.48 11.07
C ILE A 46 8.03 4.09 10.91
N LYS A 47 9.02 3.32 10.45
CA LYS A 47 10.36 3.85 10.17
C LYS A 47 10.30 5.06 9.23
N ARG A 48 9.55 4.98 8.14
CA ARG A 48 9.37 6.09 7.18
C ARG A 48 8.79 7.33 7.83
N LEU A 49 7.78 7.17 8.71
CA LEU A 49 7.17 8.29 9.42
C LEU A 49 8.13 8.95 10.41
N MET A 50 8.89 8.16 11.16
CA MET A 50 9.88 8.66 12.10
C MET A 50 11.06 9.34 11.41
N ARG A 51 11.61 8.73 10.35
CA ARG A 51 12.66 9.34 9.52
C ARG A 51 12.30 10.74 9.02
N ALA A 52 11.06 10.93 8.59
CA ALA A 52 10.59 12.25 8.17
C ALA A 52 10.58 13.29 9.31
N ARG A 53 10.56 12.85 10.58
CA ARG A 53 10.61 13.74 11.75
C ARG A 53 12.02 14.12 12.16
N VAL A 54 12.96 13.19 12.00
CA VAL A 54 14.36 13.34 12.44
C VAL A 54 15.31 13.60 11.26
N ALA A 55 14.81 13.88 10.06
CA ALA A 55 15.61 14.02 8.84
C ALA A 55 16.75 15.05 8.93
N ALA A 56 16.60 16.08 9.78
CA ALA A 56 17.61 17.11 10.00
C ALA A 56 18.58 16.82 11.18
N GLN A 57 18.41 15.68 11.86
CA GLN A 57 19.21 15.31 13.03
C GLN A 57 20.33 14.34 12.64
N PRO A 58 21.60 14.61 13.01
CA PRO A 58 22.73 13.73 12.67
C PRO A 58 22.53 12.28 13.15
N GLU A 59 21.95 12.10 14.34
CA GLU A 59 21.70 10.79 14.96
C GLU A 59 20.29 10.25 14.69
N GLY A 60 19.57 10.86 13.74
CA GLY A 60 18.17 10.55 13.47
C GLY A 60 17.89 9.08 13.15
N GLU A 61 18.76 8.42 12.38
CA GLU A 61 18.61 7.00 12.05
C GLU A 61 18.81 6.10 13.27
N LEU A 62 19.79 6.42 14.13
CA LEU A 62 20.00 5.68 15.37
C LEU A 62 18.77 5.76 16.29
N LEU A 63 18.21 6.95 16.46
CA LEU A 63 16.97 7.15 17.24
C LEU A 63 15.81 6.33 16.66
N VAL A 64 15.65 6.30 15.36
CA VAL A 64 14.60 5.48 14.69
C VAL A 64 14.78 4.00 15.01
N GLU A 65 16.00 3.47 14.91
CA GLU A 65 16.24 2.05 15.22
C GLU A 65 16.00 1.72 16.71
N MET A 66 16.43 2.57 17.62
CA MET A 66 16.18 2.40 19.07
C MET A 66 14.69 2.34 19.37
N VAL A 67 13.91 3.30 18.84
CA VAL A 67 12.45 3.33 19.03
C VAL A 67 11.78 2.11 18.40
N VAL A 68 12.22 1.66 17.22
CA VAL A 68 11.67 0.45 16.58
C VAL A 68 11.94 -0.79 17.43
N MET A 69 13.14 -0.94 18.01
CA MET A 69 13.45 -2.05 18.91
C MET A 69 12.52 -2.04 20.13
N ARG A 70 12.32 -0.88 20.76
CA ARG A 70 11.42 -0.69 21.92
C ARG A 70 9.97 -1.06 21.56
N LEU A 71 9.46 -0.57 20.43
CA LEU A 71 8.09 -0.88 19.95
C LEU A 71 7.90 -2.38 19.64
N LYS A 72 8.92 -3.06 19.10
CA LYS A 72 8.88 -4.52 18.88
C LYS A 72 8.87 -5.29 20.19
N ALA A 73 9.74 -4.92 21.14
CA ALA A 73 9.81 -5.55 22.46
C ALA A 73 8.46 -5.44 23.20
N GLN A 74 7.77 -4.31 23.06
CA GLN A 74 6.46 -4.07 23.64
C GLN A 74 5.27 -4.59 22.78
N LYS A 75 5.55 -5.30 21.69
CA LYS A 75 4.56 -5.89 20.77
C LYS A 75 3.61 -4.90 20.07
N TYR A 76 3.98 -3.61 20.02
CA TYR A 76 3.27 -2.61 19.21
C TYR A 76 3.47 -2.81 17.71
N LEU A 77 4.58 -3.44 17.31
CA LEU A 77 4.90 -3.75 15.92
C LEU A 77 4.94 -5.27 15.72
N ASN A 78 4.11 -5.76 14.81
CA ASN A 78 4.01 -7.18 14.45
C ASN A 78 3.65 -7.30 12.97
N ASP A 79 4.66 -7.38 12.10
CA ASP A 79 4.46 -7.48 10.65
C ASP A 79 3.80 -8.82 10.25
N ALA A 80 3.97 -9.90 11.01
CA ALA A 80 3.30 -11.16 10.76
C ALA A 80 1.79 -11.04 10.99
N GLY A 81 1.37 -10.57 12.16
CA GLY A 81 -0.05 -10.33 12.46
C GLY A 81 -0.69 -9.29 11.54
N TYR A 82 0.11 -8.27 11.13
CA TYR A 82 -0.33 -7.31 10.11
C TYR A 82 -0.62 -8.01 8.78
N ALA A 83 0.32 -8.81 8.27
CA ALA A 83 0.19 -9.49 6.97
C ALA A 83 -0.97 -10.49 6.96
N GLU A 84 -1.17 -11.26 8.05
CA GLU A 84 -2.29 -12.18 8.20
C GLU A 84 -3.65 -11.47 8.17
N SER A 85 -3.80 -10.43 8.98
CA SER A 85 -5.04 -9.65 9.06
C SER A 85 -5.33 -8.94 7.73
N TYR A 86 -4.30 -8.39 7.09
CA TYR A 86 -4.40 -7.73 5.79
C TYR A 86 -4.83 -8.72 4.71
N SER A 87 -4.19 -9.89 4.62
CA SER A 87 -4.49 -10.91 3.62
C SER A 87 -5.93 -11.41 3.74
N ARG A 88 -6.37 -11.68 4.98
CA ARG A 88 -7.75 -12.09 5.27
C ARG A 88 -8.75 -11.00 4.87
N PHE A 89 -8.53 -9.77 5.30
CA PHE A 89 -9.42 -8.65 4.97
C PHE A 89 -9.56 -8.45 3.46
N ARG A 90 -8.44 -8.47 2.71
CA ARG A 90 -8.44 -8.29 1.25
C ARG A 90 -9.16 -9.41 0.52
N LYS A 91 -9.00 -10.65 0.98
CA LYS A 91 -9.71 -11.82 0.46
C LYS A 91 -11.21 -11.73 0.75
N GLU A 92 -11.58 -11.53 2.01
CA GLU A 92 -12.97 -11.64 2.46
C GLU A 92 -13.83 -10.44 2.07
N ASN A 93 -13.29 -9.24 2.20
CA ASN A 93 -14.05 -8.00 1.96
C ASN A 93 -13.86 -7.44 0.56
N GLU A 94 -12.63 -7.47 0.01
CA GLU A 94 -12.34 -6.91 -1.30
C GLU A 94 -12.40 -7.94 -2.44
N LYS A 95 -12.38 -9.23 -2.10
CA LYS A 95 -12.33 -10.34 -3.05
C LYS A 95 -11.12 -10.28 -3.98
N PHE A 96 -9.99 -9.76 -3.48
CA PHE A 96 -8.76 -9.67 -4.28
C PHE A 96 -8.09 -11.05 -4.44
N GLY A 97 -7.45 -11.24 -5.60
CA GLY A 97 -6.60 -12.38 -5.86
C GLY A 97 -5.27 -12.30 -5.12
N ARG A 98 -4.61 -13.46 -5.01
CA ARG A 98 -3.36 -13.64 -4.27
C ARG A 98 -2.26 -12.66 -4.69
N MET A 99 -2.07 -12.45 -6.00
CA MET A 99 -0.98 -11.63 -6.53
C MET A 99 -1.10 -10.16 -6.10
N ARG A 100 -2.32 -9.63 -6.01
CA ARG A 100 -2.55 -8.26 -5.55
C ARG A 100 -2.17 -8.09 -4.08
N VAL A 101 -2.52 -9.05 -3.24
CA VAL A 101 -2.21 -8.99 -1.81
C VAL A 101 -0.70 -9.10 -1.57
N VAL A 102 0.00 -9.97 -2.30
CA VAL A 102 1.48 -10.04 -2.28
C VAL A 102 2.09 -8.70 -2.64
N GLN A 103 1.62 -8.09 -3.74
CA GLN A 103 2.13 -6.79 -4.20
C GLN A 103 1.86 -5.67 -3.19
N ASP A 104 0.67 -5.62 -2.63
CA ASP A 104 0.30 -4.62 -1.63
C ASP A 104 1.19 -4.73 -0.37
N LEU A 105 1.46 -5.96 0.11
CA LEU A 105 2.32 -6.20 1.27
C LEU A 105 3.80 -5.87 0.98
N LYS A 106 4.29 -6.15 -0.24
CA LYS A 106 5.64 -5.72 -0.69
C LYS A 106 5.77 -4.19 -0.65
N ILE A 107 4.80 -3.46 -1.20
CA ILE A 107 4.78 -1.98 -1.17
C ILE A 107 4.78 -1.45 0.27
N LYS A 108 4.15 -2.16 1.19
CA LYS A 108 4.14 -1.83 2.62
C LYS A 108 5.43 -2.19 3.36
N GLY A 109 6.38 -2.82 2.66
CA GLY A 109 7.70 -3.17 3.18
C GLY A 109 7.69 -4.35 4.15
N VAL A 110 6.72 -5.25 4.04
CA VAL A 110 6.72 -6.52 4.77
C VAL A 110 7.77 -7.46 4.16
N HIS A 111 8.49 -8.20 5.02
CA HIS A 111 9.53 -9.12 4.57
C HIS A 111 8.94 -10.27 3.72
N PRO A 112 9.62 -10.72 2.64
CA PRO A 112 9.09 -11.74 1.73
C PRO A 112 8.64 -13.03 2.41
N GLU A 113 9.40 -13.57 3.36
CA GLU A 113 9.04 -14.78 4.08
C GLU A 113 7.74 -14.64 4.90
N ILE A 114 7.51 -13.45 5.47
CA ILE A 114 6.27 -13.14 6.20
C ILE A 114 5.10 -13.07 5.21
N ILE A 115 5.32 -12.44 4.05
CA ILE A 115 4.32 -12.35 2.99
C ILE A 115 3.92 -13.76 2.54
N ASP A 116 4.90 -14.61 2.23
CA ASP A 116 4.65 -15.96 1.74
C ASP A 116 3.85 -16.79 2.73
N LYS A 117 4.22 -16.77 4.01
CA LYS A 117 3.49 -17.47 5.07
C LYS A 117 2.05 -16.97 5.21
N ALA A 118 1.87 -15.65 5.32
CA ALA A 118 0.55 -15.06 5.55
C ALA A 118 -0.39 -15.24 4.35
N VAL A 119 0.14 -15.08 3.13
CA VAL A 119 -0.65 -15.23 1.91
C VAL A 119 -0.95 -16.70 1.63
N HIS A 120 0.01 -17.61 1.86
CA HIS A 120 -0.24 -19.05 1.76
C HIS A 120 -1.36 -19.47 2.71
N ALA A 121 -1.26 -19.15 3.99
CA ALA A 121 -2.29 -19.46 4.97
C ALA A 121 -3.67 -18.88 4.64
N ALA A 122 -3.73 -17.73 3.99
CA ALA A 122 -5.00 -17.09 3.62
C ALA A 122 -5.63 -17.66 2.33
N TYR A 123 -4.83 -18.19 1.38
CA TYR A 123 -5.26 -18.55 0.03
C TYR A 123 -5.07 -20.02 -0.35
N ASP A 124 -4.54 -20.86 0.53
CA ASP A 124 -4.22 -22.27 0.23
C ASP A 124 -5.44 -23.05 -0.27
N ASP A 125 -6.55 -22.96 0.46
CA ASP A 125 -7.80 -23.67 0.15
C ASP A 125 -8.77 -22.83 -0.71
N VAL A 126 -8.33 -21.75 -1.35
CA VAL A 126 -9.21 -20.84 -2.07
C VAL A 126 -9.42 -21.29 -3.51
N ASN A 127 -10.67 -21.48 -3.89
CA ASN A 127 -11.05 -21.58 -5.29
C ASN A 127 -10.94 -20.19 -5.95
N GLU A 128 -9.80 -19.94 -6.63
CA GLU A 128 -9.53 -18.64 -7.28
C GLU A 128 -10.60 -18.25 -8.32
N GLU A 129 -11.20 -19.22 -9.03
CA GLU A 129 -12.25 -18.93 -10.01
C GLU A 129 -13.52 -18.42 -9.32
N GLN A 130 -13.91 -19.07 -8.22
CA GLN A 130 -15.05 -18.60 -7.44
C GLN A 130 -14.81 -17.20 -6.87
N LEU A 131 -13.63 -16.97 -6.28
CA LEU A 131 -13.24 -15.66 -5.74
C LEU A 131 -13.28 -14.57 -6.82
N ALA A 132 -12.79 -14.87 -8.04
CA ALA A 132 -12.82 -13.93 -9.16
C ALA A 132 -14.25 -13.60 -9.61
N ARG A 133 -15.15 -14.60 -9.61
CA ARG A 133 -16.58 -14.39 -9.90
C ARG A 133 -17.25 -13.52 -8.82
N GLU A 134 -16.90 -13.72 -7.55
CA GLU A 134 -17.38 -12.87 -6.45
C GLU A 134 -16.87 -11.43 -6.57
N PHE A 135 -15.60 -11.25 -6.97
CA PHE A 135 -15.05 -9.93 -7.29
C PHE A 135 -15.83 -9.24 -8.40
N LEU A 136 -16.10 -9.92 -9.52
CA LEU A 136 -16.87 -9.37 -10.63
C LEU A 136 -18.30 -9.00 -10.23
N ARG A 137 -18.96 -9.86 -9.46
CA ARG A 137 -20.30 -9.59 -8.90
C ARG A 137 -20.29 -8.34 -8.01
N ARG A 138 -19.30 -8.23 -7.12
CA ARG A 138 -19.13 -7.05 -6.26
C ARG A 138 -18.90 -5.77 -7.09
N LYS A 139 -18.18 -5.86 -8.19
CA LYS A 139 -17.94 -4.74 -9.12
C LYS A 139 -19.07 -4.52 -10.11
N ARG A 140 -20.16 -5.30 -10.01
CA ARG A 140 -21.31 -5.27 -10.93
C ARG A 140 -20.88 -5.42 -12.40
N MET A 141 -19.89 -6.27 -12.65
CA MET A 141 -19.41 -6.58 -13.99
C MET A 141 -20.10 -7.85 -14.48
N ALA A 142 -20.92 -7.72 -15.52
CA ALA A 142 -21.63 -8.82 -16.15
C ALA A 142 -20.79 -9.48 -17.26
N LYS A 143 -21.34 -10.56 -17.86
CA LYS A 143 -20.82 -11.18 -19.08
C LYS A 143 -20.63 -10.11 -20.16
N PRO A 144 -19.43 -10.00 -20.77
CA PRO A 144 -19.18 -9.02 -21.82
C PRO A 144 -19.99 -9.33 -23.08
N ALA A 145 -20.51 -8.29 -23.72
CA ALA A 145 -21.25 -8.39 -24.96
C ALA A 145 -20.37 -8.15 -26.19
N ASP A 146 -19.18 -7.57 -25.98
CA ASP A 146 -18.23 -7.23 -27.03
C ASP A 146 -16.78 -7.32 -26.53
N GLN A 147 -15.83 -7.25 -27.48
CA GLN A 147 -14.38 -7.29 -27.21
C GLN A 147 -13.91 -6.19 -26.23
N LYS A 148 -14.46 -4.98 -26.33
CA LYS A 148 -14.10 -3.86 -25.45
C LYS A 148 -14.50 -4.14 -24.01
N GLN A 149 -15.67 -4.74 -23.80
CA GLN A 149 -16.11 -5.16 -22.46
C GLN A 149 -15.30 -6.35 -21.95
N ALA A 150 -14.97 -7.32 -22.81
CA ALA A 150 -14.08 -8.43 -22.46
C ALA A 150 -12.71 -7.92 -21.99
N ALA A 151 -12.11 -6.99 -22.71
CA ALA A 151 -10.85 -6.34 -22.33
C ALA A 151 -10.97 -5.56 -21.01
N ARG A 152 -12.12 -4.94 -20.73
CA ARG A 152 -12.37 -4.25 -19.45
C ARG A 152 -12.42 -5.24 -18.29
N VAL A 153 -13.13 -6.37 -18.47
CA VAL A 153 -13.20 -7.45 -17.45
C VAL A 153 -11.81 -8.02 -17.21
N PHE A 154 -11.09 -8.36 -18.28
CA PHE A 154 -9.72 -8.86 -18.21
C PHE A 154 -8.81 -7.94 -17.36
N ARG A 155 -8.71 -6.66 -17.74
CA ARG A 155 -7.88 -5.69 -17.00
C ARG A 155 -8.33 -5.49 -15.55
N ALA A 156 -9.60 -5.60 -15.25
CA ALA A 156 -10.11 -5.51 -13.88
C ALA A 156 -9.62 -6.70 -13.03
N LEU A 157 -9.69 -7.92 -13.58
CA LEU A 157 -9.23 -9.13 -12.89
C LEU A 157 -7.70 -9.16 -12.74
N VAL A 158 -6.94 -8.74 -13.76
CA VAL A 158 -5.47 -8.59 -13.66
C VAL A 158 -5.11 -7.62 -12.52
N ARG A 159 -5.71 -6.43 -12.49
CA ARG A 159 -5.48 -5.46 -11.40
C ARG A 159 -5.92 -5.96 -10.03
N ALA A 160 -6.92 -6.83 -9.97
CA ALA A 160 -7.36 -7.48 -8.75
C ALA A 160 -6.43 -8.62 -8.31
N GLY A 161 -5.44 -9.01 -9.14
CA GLY A 161 -4.40 -9.98 -8.81
C GLY A 161 -4.78 -11.43 -9.05
N PHE A 162 -5.65 -11.70 -10.00
CA PHE A 162 -5.95 -13.05 -10.46
C PHE A 162 -4.97 -13.50 -11.54
N ALA A 163 -4.62 -14.79 -11.51
CA ALA A 163 -3.74 -15.36 -12.53
C ALA A 163 -4.44 -15.42 -13.90
N SER A 164 -3.68 -15.20 -15.00
CA SER A 164 -4.22 -15.19 -16.36
C SER A 164 -5.02 -16.46 -16.68
N ARG A 165 -4.53 -17.63 -16.26
CA ARG A 165 -5.24 -18.92 -16.44
C ARG A 165 -6.66 -18.92 -15.84
N VAL A 166 -6.86 -18.24 -14.72
CA VAL A 166 -8.18 -18.14 -14.07
C VAL A 166 -9.07 -17.18 -14.85
N ILE A 167 -8.51 -16.07 -15.29
CA ILE A 167 -9.21 -15.05 -16.08
C ILE A 167 -9.72 -15.65 -17.40
N PHE A 168 -8.85 -16.33 -18.16
CA PHE A 168 -9.23 -16.96 -19.42
C PHE A 168 -10.28 -18.05 -19.25
N ARG A 169 -10.19 -18.84 -18.16
CA ARG A 169 -11.23 -19.84 -17.85
C ARG A 169 -12.61 -19.18 -17.63
N ILE A 170 -12.65 -18.02 -16.98
CA ILE A 170 -13.89 -17.26 -16.77
C ILE A 170 -14.41 -16.72 -18.10
N LEU A 171 -13.55 -16.12 -18.94
CA LEU A 171 -13.94 -15.56 -20.22
C LEU A 171 -14.45 -16.64 -21.18
N LYS A 172 -13.78 -17.81 -21.24
CA LYS A 172 -14.26 -18.97 -22.02
C LYS A 172 -15.63 -19.46 -21.56
N LYS A 173 -15.87 -19.57 -20.24
CA LYS A 173 -17.19 -19.92 -19.70
C LYS A 173 -18.27 -18.87 -19.96
N TRP A 174 -17.87 -17.68 -20.35
CA TRP A 174 -18.76 -16.61 -20.78
C TRP A 174 -18.91 -16.51 -22.30
N ASP A 175 -18.46 -17.54 -23.04
CA ASP A 175 -18.50 -17.65 -24.50
C ASP A 175 -17.86 -16.43 -25.19
N VAL A 176 -16.79 -15.89 -24.61
CA VAL A 176 -15.94 -14.91 -25.30
C VAL A 176 -15.16 -15.67 -26.37
N ASP A 177 -15.16 -15.13 -27.60
CA ASP A 177 -14.52 -15.77 -28.73
C ASP A 177 -12.99 -15.95 -28.55
N GLU A 178 -12.44 -16.98 -29.19
CA GLU A 178 -11.03 -17.34 -29.03
C GLU A 178 -10.08 -16.29 -29.60
N GLU A 179 -10.49 -15.55 -30.62
CA GLU A 179 -9.71 -14.47 -31.21
C GLU A 179 -9.52 -13.32 -30.20
N THR A 180 -10.62 -12.90 -29.55
CA THR A 180 -10.57 -11.90 -28.47
C THR A 180 -9.69 -12.37 -27.30
N ILE A 181 -9.78 -13.64 -26.91
CA ILE A 181 -8.93 -14.20 -25.83
C ILE A 181 -7.46 -14.17 -26.23
N GLY A 182 -7.12 -14.58 -27.46
CA GLY A 182 -5.75 -14.57 -28.00
C GLY A 182 -5.14 -13.16 -27.99
N MET A 183 -5.87 -12.14 -28.43
CA MET A 183 -5.41 -10.75 -28.38
C MET A 183 -5.15 -10.26 -26.95
N LEU A 184 -5.95 -10.72 -25.98
CA LEU A 184 -5.76 -10.37 -24.56
C LEU A 184 -4.56 -11.09 -23.94
N GLU A 185 -4.23 -12.31 -24.41
CA GLU A 185 -3.04 -13.06 -23.99
C GLU A 185 -1.76 -12.37 -24.46
N GLU A 186 -1.70 -12.00 -25.74
CA GLU A 186 -0.56 -11.30 -26.34
C GLU A 186 -0.31 -9.95 -25.65
N GLY A 187 -1.38 -9.19 -25.37
CA GLY A 187 -1.29 -7.92 -24.69
C GLY A 187 -0.94 -7.99 -23.19
N ALA A 188 -0.99 -9.18 -22.57
CA ALA A 188 -0.65 -9.38 -21.16
C ALA A 188 0.81 -9.82 -20.96
N GLY A 189 1.52 -10.22 -22.01
CA GLY A 189 2.90 -10.70 -21.98
C GLY A 189 3.98 -9.61 -22.15
N GLY A 190 3.62 -8.36 -22.38
CA GLY A 190 4.48 -7.20 -22.47
C GLY A 190 4.37 -6.34 -21.22
#